data_9df53f58306c4e929b69950ac94d4e4f
#
_entry.id   9df53f58306c4e929b69950ac94d4e4f
#
_cell.length_a   1.000
_cell.length_b   1.000
_cell.length_c   1.000
_cell.angle_alpha   90.00
_cell.angle_beta   90.00
_cell.angle_gamma   90.00
#
_symmetry.space_group_name_H-M   'P 1'
#
loop_
_entity.id
_entity.type
_entity.pdbx_description
1 polymer ?
#
loop_
_entity_poly.entity_id
_entity_poly.type
_entity_poly.pdbx_seq_one_letter_code
_entity_poly.pdbx_strand_id
1 'polypeptide(L)'
;WNDCLRLGKDGESTFVALQFYYAMTILKIFAEYKKDTEYVQYLEETQKAFGEKVQELCWDNDRFVRGYTESGERIGEAAAPEANMWLNPQSWAVISGLASPEQGDAALNNVYERLNTKYGAILMDPPYHAHAFDGALAVIYNQGTKENSGIFSQSQGWLILAEALRGHGERAFTYFMENSPAAQNDCAEIRRLEPYCYGQFTEGKASKHFGRSHVHWLTGTASTVMVGCVEGILGMRPDLEGLRLSPSVPKSWKHFEIEKVFRGKQLHISVENPNEKESGCCSLVLNGQKLADNYIPENLLQDKNEVILTL
;
A
#
# COMPACT_ATOMS: atom_id res chain seq x y z
N TRP A 1 -10.42 -1.63 10.51
CA TRP A 1 -9.70 -2.81 9.99
C TRP A 1 -9.23 -3.80 11.07
N ASN A 2 -9.78 -3.71 12.26
CA ASN A 2 -9.60 -4.68 13.34
C ASN A 2 -10.93 -5.36 13.73
N ASP A 3 -11.94 -5.33 12.88
CA ASP A 3 -13.31 -5.74 13.21
C ASP A 3 -13.39 -7.18 13.74
N CYS A 4 -12.54 -8.08 13.23
CA CYS A 4 -12.44 -9.47 13.64
C CYS A 4 -11.25 -9.79 14.55
N LEU A 5 -10.62 -8.77 15.13
CA LEU A 5 -9.53 -8.90 16.10
C LEU A 5 -9.85 -8.09 17.36
N ARG A 6 -10.45 -8.75 18.34
CA ARG A 6 -10.71 -8.16 19.66
C ARG A 6 -9.49 -8.37 20.54
N LEU A 7 -8.57 -7.41 20.48
CA LEU A 7 -7.27 -7.51 21.16
C LEU A 7 -7.38 -7.29 22.68
N GLY A 8 -8.55 -6.82 23.17
CA GLY A 8 -8.76 -6.43 24.55
C GLY A 8 -8.55 -4.93 24.78
N LYS A 9 -8.75 -4.47 26.00
CA LYS A 9 -8.71 -3.04 26.35
C LYS A 9 -7.32 -2.44 26.16
N ASP A 10 -6.29 -3.20 26.55
CA ASP A 10 -4.89 -2.79 26.48
C ASP A 10 -4.13 -3.49 25.32
N GLY A 11 -4.90 -4.09 24.40
CA GLY A 11 -4.33 -4.72 23.20
C GLY A 11 -3.90 -3.70 22.14
N GLU A 12 -2.88 -4.03 21.38
CA GLU A 12 -2.22 -3.13 20.44
C GLU A 12 -2.19 -3.70 19.01
N SER A 13 -2.51 -2.86 18.03
CA SER A 13 -2.48 -3.23 16.61
C SER A 13 -1.28 -2.61 15.91
N THR A 14 -0.38 -3.44 15.39
CA THR A 14 0.76 -2.98 14.58
C THR A 14 0.30 -2.13 13.39
N PHE A 15 -0.78 -2.52 12.72
CA PHE A 15 -1.35 -1.76 11.61
C PHE A 15 -1.74 -0.33 12.03
N VAL A 16 -2.38 -0.16 13.20
CA VAL A 16 -2.74 1.17 13.72
C VAL A 16 -1.50 1.95 14.18
N ALA A 17 -0.53 1.27 14.79
CA ALA A 17 0.73 1.88 15.18
C ALA A 17 1.49 2.47 13.98
N LEU A 18 1.52 1.75 12.86
CA LEU A 18 2.13 2.23 11.61
C LEU A 18 1.39 3.43 11.01
N GLN A 19 0.05 3.42 11.08
CA GLN A 19 -0.75 4.58 10.68
C GLN A 19 -0.50 5.80 11.57
N PHE A 20 -0.36 5.59 12.88
CA PHE A 20 -0.03 6.66 13.81
C PHE A 20 1.37 7.25 13.54
N TYR A 21 2.35 6.39 13.27
CA TYR A 21 3.68 6.83 12.84
C TYR A 21 3.62 7.70 11.58
N TYR A 22 2.85 7.29 10.57
CA TYR A 22 2.63 8.06 9.36
C TYR A 22 1.91 9.39 9.63
N ALA A 23 0.91 9.39 10.50
CA ALA A 23 0.19 10.61 10.88
C ALA A 23 1.12 11.67 11.49
N MET A 24 2.10 11.26 12.32
CA MET A 24 3.11 12.17 12.86
C MET A 24 3.98 12.78 11.74
N THR A 25 4.33 12.02 10.71
CA THR A 25 5.05 12.53 9.53
C THR A 25 4.24 13.64 8.84
N ILE A 26 2.95 13.42 8.62
CA ILE A 26 2.07 14.41 7.98
C ILE A 26 1.87 15.64 8.87
N LEU A 27 1.66 15.45 10.17
CA LEU A 27 1.53 16.57 11.12
C LEU A 27 2.78 17.41 11.18
N LYS A 28 3.97 16.79 11.09
CA LYS A 28 5.25 17.52 11.05
C LYS A 28 5.34 18.43 9.84
N ILE A 29 4.96 17.97 8.65
CA ILE A 29 4.93 18.80 7.43
C ILE A 29 4.05 20.05 7.63
N PHE A 30 2.87 19.89 8.27
CA PHE A 30 2.00 21.04 8.56
C PHE A 30 2.57 21.97 9.63
N ALA A 31 3.22 21.43 10.66
CA ALA A 31 3.87 22.24 11.69
C ALA A 31 5.04 23.05 11.11
N GLU A 32 5.87 22.47 10.26
CA GLU A 32 6.94 23.15 9.51
C GLU A 32 6.38 24.27 8.62
N TYR A 33 5.31 23.99 7.86
CA TYR A 33 4.63 25.00 7.05
C TYR A 33 4.10 26.17 7.89
N LYS A 34 3.59 25.87 9.10
CA LYS A 34 3.14 26.90 10.07
C LYS A 34 4.28 27.55 10.83
N LYS A 35 5.53 27.09 10.67
CA LYS A 35 6.71 27.53 11.41
C LYS A 35 6.60 27.33 12.93
N ASP A 36 5.86 26.30 13.35
CA ASP A 36 5.70 25.89 14.74
C ASP A 36 6.87 24.96 15.13
N THR A 37 8.00 25.56 15.45
CA THR A 37 9.25 24.85 15.73
C THR A 37 9.18 23.99 17.00
N GLU A 38 8.41 24.41 18.00
CA GLU A 38 8.21 23.65 19.24
C GLU A 38 7.44 22.36 18.96
N TYR A 39 6.37 22.45 18.18
CA TYR A 39 5.58 21.25 17.81
C TYR A 39 6.33 20.35 16.85
N VAL A 40 7.15 20.87 15.94
CA VAL A 40 8.05 20.07 15.10
C VAL A 40 8.99 19.22 15.96
N GLN A 41 9.68 19.83 16.93
CA GLN A 41 10.58 19.13 17.83
C GLN A 41 9.85 18.04 18.64
N TYR A 42 8.70 18.37 19.20
CA TYR A 42 7.86 17.40 19.92
C TYR A 42 7.49 16.18 19.06
N LEU A 43 7.08 16.44 17.80
CA LEU A 43 6.74 15.37 16.87
C LEU A 43 7.93 14.50 16.50
N GLU A 44 9.12 15.10 16.30
CA GLU A 44 10.36 14.36 15.98
C GLU A 44 10.78 13.43 17.13
N GLU A 45 10.81 13.95 18.34
CA GLU A 45 11.15 13.17 19.54
C GLU A 45 10.15 12.03 19.78
N THR A 46 8.85 12.35 19.68
CA THR A 46 7.77 11.37 19.86
C THR A 46 7.80 10.30 18.79
N GLN A 47 7.92 10.69 17.51
CA GLN A 47 7.95 9.77 16.38
C GLN A 47 9.15 8.84 16.46
N LYS A 48 10.32 9.36 16.84
CA LYS A 48 11.54 8.56 17.00
C LYS A 48 11.36 7.51 18.10
N ALA A 49 10.98 7.93 19.32
CA ALA A 49 10.80 7.02 20.45
C ALA A 49 9.71 5.96 20.18
N PHE A 50 8.61 6.38 19.54
CA PHE A 50 7.53 5.47 19.15
C PHE A 50 7.99 4.47 18.07
N GLY A 51 8.70 4.95 17.05
CA GLY A 51 9.22 4.11 15.96
C GLY A 51 10.21 3.04 16.47
N GLU A 52 11.12 3.42 17.37
CA GLU A 52 12.06 2.48 18.02
C GLU A 52 11.31 1.35 18.74
N LYS A 53 10.23 1.69 19.46
CA LYS A 53 9.39 0.69 20.14
C LYS A 53 8.62 -0.22 19.17
N VAL A 54 8.07 0.32 18.10
CA VAL A 54 7.41 -0.49 17.07
C VAL A 54 8.39 -1.43 16.38
N GLN A 55 9.62 -0.97 16.10
CA GLN A 55 10.66 -1.82 15.53
C GLN A 55 11.06 -2.96 16.49
N GLU A 56 11.28 -2.64 17.77
CA GLU A 56 11.66 -3.62 18.80
C GLU A 56 10.60 -4.70 18.98
N LEU A 57 9.33 -4.30 19.03
CA LEU A 57 8.24 -5.21 19.39
C LEU A 57 7.62 -5.91 18.20
N CYS A 58 7.50 -5.24 17.06
CA CYS A 58 6.67 -5.72 15.96
C CYS A 58 7.45 -6.36 14.80
N TRP A 59 8.77 -6.14 14.69
CA TRP A 59 9.57 -6.84 13.68
C TRP A 59 9.89 -8.27 14.15
N ASP A 60 9.63 -9.26 13.28
CA ASP A 60 9.85 -10.68 13.58
C ASP A 60 10.47 -11.38 12.37
N ASN A 61 11.78 -11.52 12.38
CA ASN A 61 12.62 -12.11 11.34
C ASN A 61 12.51 -11.41 9.97
N ASP A 62 11.41 -11.60 9.27
CA ASP A 62 11.19 -11.19 7.88
C ASP A 62 9.83 -10.51 7.65
N ARG A 63 9.11 -10.17 8.73
CA ARG A 63 7.77 -9.60 8.71
C ARG A 63 7.46 -8.74 9.92
N PHE A 64 6.44 -7.90 9.82
CA PHE A 64 5.83 -7.25 10.96
C PHE A 64 4.65 -8.08 11.46
N VAL A 65 4.59 -8.31 12.77
CA VAL A 65 3.47 -9.03 13.40
C VAL A 65 2.17 -8.23 13.30
N ARG A 66 1.04 -8.88 13.55
CA ARG A 66 -0.27 -8.24 13.44
C ARG A 66 -0.61 -7.35 14.63
N GLY A 67 -0.17 -7.74 15.81
CA GLY A 67 -0.45 -7.01 17.05
C GLY A 67 -0.25 -7.84 18.31
N TYR A 68 -0.74 -7.32 19.42
CA TYR A 68 -0.67 -7.92 20.74
C TYR A 68 -2.05 -7.93 21.39
N THR A 69 -2.42 -9.01 22.06
CA THR A 69 -3.58 -9.04 22.95
C THR A 69 -3.29 -8.29 24.24
N GLU A 70 -4.32 -7.98 25.03
CA GLU A 70 -4.16 -7.39 26.37
C GLU A 70 -3.38 -8.30 27.35
N SER A 71 -3.35 -9.61 27.09
CA SER A 71 -2.52 -10.57 27.83
C SER A 71 -1.06 -10.61 27.38
N GLY A 72 -0.70 -9.82 26.36
CA GLY A 72 0.65 -9.80 25.79
C GLY A 72 0.93 -10.90 24.77
N GLU A 73 -0.09 -11.66 24.34
CA GLU A 73 0.08 -12.67 23.30
C GLU A 73 0.36 -11.98 21.95
N ARG A 74 1.40 -12.44 21.26
CA ARG A 74 1.88 -11.90 19.99
C ARG A 74 1.14 -12.55 18.81
N ILE A 75 0.39 -11.78 18.05
CA ILE A 75 -0.41 -12.26 16.92
C ILE A 75 0.34 -12.07 15.63
N GLY A 76 0.42 -13.10 14.80
CA GLY A 76 1.07 -13.03 13.49
C GLY A 76 2.59 -13.23 13.56
N GLU A 77 3.11 -13.77 14.66
CA GLU A 77 4.52 -14.15 14.74
C GLU A 77 4.84 -15.34 13.84
N ALA A 78 6.09 -15.41 13.37
CA ALA A 78 6.54 -16.43 12.42
C ALA A 78 6.38 -17.87 12.92
N ALA A 79 6.46 -18.09 14.23
CA ALA A 79 6.33 -19.40 14.86
C ALA A 79 4.88 -19.86 15.06
N ALA A 80 3.89 -18.98 14.88
CA ALA A 80 2.48 -19.34 15.06
C ALA A 80 2.03 -20.39 14.03
N PRO A 81 1.26 -21.41 14.43
CA PRO A 81 0.82 -22.45 13.51
C PRO A 81 -0.24 -21.96 12.50
N GLU A 82 -1.00 -20.93 12.86
CA GLU A 82 -2.05 -20.32 12.03
C GLU A 82 -1.85 -18.80 12.01
N ALA A 83 -2.30 -18.14 10.95
CA ALA A 83 -2.28 -16.69 10.77
C ALA A 83 -0.91 -16.04 11.09
N ASN A 84 0.17 -16.68 10.66
CA ASN A 84 1.53 -16.22 10.95
C ASN A 84 2.09 -15.23 9.91
N MET A 85 1.29 -14.87 8.90
CA MET A 85 1.61 -13.84 7.91
C MET A 85 0.37 -13.01 7.63
N TRP A 86 0.47 -11.69 7.75
CA TRP A 86 -0.62 -10.75 7.55
C TRP A 86 -0.23 -9.66 6.56
N LEU A 87 -1.14 -9.31 5.64
CA LEU A 87 -0.91 -8.35 4.57
C LEU A 87 -0.75 -6.91 5.08
N ASN A 88 -1.68 -6.44 5.91
CA ASN A 88 -1.78 -5.02 6.25
C ASN A 88 -0.54 -4.46 6.98
N PRO A 89 0.07 -5.15 7.96
CA PRO A 89 1.28 -4.64 8.58
C PRO A 89 2.45 -4.47 7.60
N GLN A 90 2.59 -5.36 6.62
CA GLN A 90 3.70 -5.30 5.67
C GLN A 90 3.59 -4.10 4.75
N SER A 91 2.44 -3.90 4.13
CA SER A 91 2.23 -2.75 3.25
C SER A 91 2.34 -1.41 4.01
N TRP A 92 1.76 -1.33 5.20
CA TRP A 92 1.81 -0.10 6.01
C TRP A 92 3.16 0.18 6.66
N ALA A 93 3.98 -0.84 6.93
CA ALA A 93 5.36 -0.62 7.37
C ALA A 93 6.19 0.15 6.32
N VAL A 94 5.95 -0.15 5.04
CA VAL A 94 6.57 0.57 3.92
C VAL A 94 5.92 1.94 3.72
N ILE A 95 4.59 2.03 3.67
CA ILE A 95 3.85 3.29 3.45
C ILE A 95 4.19 4.31 4.53
N SER A 96 4.28 3.89 5.78
CA SER A 96 4.60 4.77 6.90
C SER A 96 6.04 5.30 6.89
N GLY A 97 6.94 4.63 6.17
CA GLY A 97 8.37 4.93 6.19
C GLY A 97 9.10 4.40 7.44
N LEU A 98 8.43 3.56 8.26
CA LEU A 98 9.07 2.98 9.45
C LEU A 98 10.02 1.83 9.08
N ALA A 99 9.64 0.97 8.14
CA ALA A 99 10.49 -0.12 7.69
C ALA A 99 11.75 0.41 7.01
N SER A 100 12.92 -0.17 7.36
CA SER A 100 14.11 0.05 6.54
C SER A 100 13.89 -0.50 5.12
N PRO A 101 14.71 -0.07 4.13
CA PRO A 101 14.65 -0.65 2.79
C PRO A 101 14.68 -2.17 2.79
N GLU A 102 15.57 -2.78 3.56
CA GLU A 102 15.77 -4.22 3.66
C GLU A 102 14.57 -4.91 4.31
N GLN A 103 14.02 -4.32 5.37
CA GLN A 103 12.81 -4.82 6.02
C GLN A 103 11.60 -4.74 5.09
N GLY A 104 11.45 -3.61 4.38
CA GLY A 104 10.38 -3.44 3.42
C GLY A 104 10.42 -4.47 2.31
N ASP A 105 11.60 -4.70 1.72
CA ASP A 105 11.79 -5.68 0.66
C ASP A 105 11.55 -7.12 1.18
N ALA A 106 12.06 -7.48 2.36
CA ALA A 106 11.81 -8.79 2.97
C ALA A 106 10.32 -9.02 3.23
N ALA A 107 9.63 -8.05 3.84
CA ALA A 107 8.20 -8.13 4.12
C ALA A 107 7.36 -8.25 2.85
N LEU A 108 7.64 -7.45 1.82
CA LEU A 108 6.91 -7.49 0.54
C LEU A 108 7.23 -8.75 -0.28
N ASN A 109 8.44 -9.29 -0.20
CA ASN A 109 8.77 -10.59 -0.80
C ASN A 109 7.95 -11.71 -0.15
N ASN A 110 7.81 -11.73 1.17
CA ASN A 110 6.94 -12.68 1.86
C ASN A 110 5.47 -12.54 1.46
N VAL A 111 4.98 -11.30 1.27
CA VAL A 111 3.63 -11.07 0.72
C VAL A 111 3.50 -11.70 -0.65
N TYR A 112 4.45 -11.44 -1.55
CA TYR A 112 4.41 -11.96 -2.92
C TYR A 112 4.44 -13.50 -2.96
N GLU A 113 5.32 -14.11 -2.19
CA GLU A 113 5.50 -15.57 -2.19
C GLU A 113 4.36 -16.33 -1.50
N ARG A 114 3.79 -15.75 -0.43
CA ARG A 114 2.84 -16.47 0.43
C ARG A 114 1.39 -16.04 0.27
N LEU A 115 1.17 -14.73 0.10
CA LEU A 115 -0.19 -14.18 0.09
C LEU A 115 -0.72 -13.95 -1.31
N ASN A 116 0.13 -13.75 -2.32
CA ASN A 116 -0.33 -13.46 -3.67
C ASN A 116 -1.10 -14.61 -4.32
N THR A 117 -2.09 -14.26 -5.11
CA THR A 117 -2.88 -15.15 -5.96
C THR A 117 -3.26 -14.44 -7.24
N LYS A 118 -3.67 -15.17 -8.26
CA LYS A 118 -4.17 -14.60 -9.53
C LYS A 118 -5.40 -13.65 -9.41
N TYR A 119 -5.93 -13.46 -8.22
CA TYR A 119 -7.08 -12.58 -7.94
C TYR A 119 -6.75 -11.50 -6.89
N GLY A 120 -5.47 -11.35 -6.56
CA GLY A 120 -4.95 -10.45 -5.53
C GLY A 120 -4.42 -11.20 -4.31
N ALA A 121 -3.83 -10.46 -3.37
CA ALA A 121 -3.23 -11.01 -2.16
C ALA A 121 -4.29 -11.30 -1.09
N ILE A 122 -4.24 -12.51 -0.48
CA ILE A 122 -5.07 -12.87 0.67
C ILE A 122 -4.64 -12.08 1.91
N LEU A 123 -5.59 -11.87 2.83
CA LEU A 123 -5.37 -11.02 4.00
C LEU A 123 -4.39 -11.62 5.00
N MET A 124 -4.38 -12.95 5.13
CA MET A 124 -3.45 -13.68 6.01
C MET A 124 -3.29 -15.15 5.61
N ASP A 125 -2.21 -15.79 6.05
CA ASP A 125 -1.87 -17.19 5.79
C ASP A 125 -1.11 -17.79 6.99
N PRO A 126 -1.34 -19.07 7.35
CA PRO A 126 -2.50 -19.90 7.01
C PRO A 126 -3.80 -19.40 7.62
N PRO A 127 -5.00 -19.79 7.09
CA PRO A 127 -6.27 -19.42 7.71
C PRO A 127 -6.45 -20.05 9.08
N TYR A 128 -7.23 -19.42 9.95
CA TYR A 128 -7.64 -20.01 11.21
C TYR A 128 -8.58 -21.20 11.00
N HIS A 129 -8.33 -22.30 11.73
CA HIS A 129 -9.19 -23.47 11.85
C HIS A 129 -9.88 -23.52 13.22
N ALA A 130 -9.21 -23.00 14.22
CA ALA A 130 -9.65 -22.96 15.60
C ALA A 130 -9.39 -21.58 16.19
N HIS A 131 -9.86 -21.32 17.41
CA HIS A 131 -9.50 -20.11 18.12
C HIS A 131 -8.02 -20.13 18.50
N ALA A 132 -7.24 -19.21 17.92
CA ALA A 132 -5.85 -19.01 18.31
C ALA A 132 -5.77 -18.21 19.62
N PHE A 133 -6.73 -17.30 19.86
CA PHE A 133 -6.91 -16.52 21.09
C PHE A 133 -8.39 -16.08 21.18
N ASP A 134 -8.82 -15.68 22.39
CA ASP A 134 -10.24 -15.39 22.67
C ASP A 134 -10.88 -14.30 21.79
N GLY A 135 -10.09 -13.38 21.29
CA GLY A 135 -10.52 -12.28 20.43
C GLY A 135 -10.51 -12.56 18.92
N ALA A 136 -10.10 -13.76 18.48
CA ALA A 136 -9.96 -14.09 17.06
C ALA A 136 -11.30 -14.40 16.38
N LEU A 137 -12.15 -13.39 16.20
CA LEU A 137 -13.46 -13.57 15.57
C LEU A 137 -13.38 -13.99 14.09
N ALA A 138 -12.22 -13.91 13.47
CA ALA A 138 -12.03 -14.35 12.08
C ALA A 138 -12.45 -15.83 11.87
N VAL A 139 -12.35 -16.68 12.90
CA VAL A 139 -12.76 -18.08 12.85
C VAL A 139 -14.26 -18.31 12.61
N ILE A 140 -15.11 -17.29 12.78
CA ILE A 140 -16.54 -17.40 12.42
C ILE A 140 -16.75 -17.47 10.90
N TYR A 141 -15.77 -17.06 10.11
CA TYR A 141 -15.80 -17.15 8.66
C TYR A 141 -15.14 -18.43 8.18
N ASN A 142 -15.72 -19.02 7.13
CA ASN A 142 -15.08 -20.14 6.45
C ASN A 142 -13.69 -19.72 5.94
N GLN A 143 -12.76 -20.65 5.94
CA GLN A 143 -11.42 -20.44 5.41
C GLN A 143 -11.44 -19.94 3.97
N GLY A 144 -10.64 -18.94 3.67
CA GLY A 144 -10.62 -18.26 2.38
C GLY A 144 -11.74 -17.24 2.20
N THR A 145 -12.51 -16.88 3.25
CA THR A 145 -13.55 -15.86 3.15
C THR A 145 -13.34 -14.75 4.17
N LYS A 146 -13.72 -13.52 3.79
CA LYS A 146 -13.63 -12.35 4.67
C LYS A 146 -12.23 -12.26 5.33
N GLU A 147 -12.23 -11.97 6.63
CA GLU A 147 -11.01 -11.83 7.43
C GLU A 147 -10.28 -13.14 7.66
N ASN A 148 -10.89 -14.29 7.38
CA ASN A 148 -10.22 -15.58 7.46
C ASN A 148 -9.57 -16.00 6.14
N SER A 149 -8.51 -15.29 5.74
CA SER A 149 -7.73 -15.57 4.52
C SER A 149 -8.46 -15.28 3.20
N GLY A 150 -9.48 -14.39 3.21
CA GLY A 150 -10.07 -13.82 2.00
C GLY A 150 -9.16 -12.77 1.38
N ILE A 151 -9.43 -12.40 0.13
CA ILE A 151 -8.76 -11.31 -0.59
C ILE A 151 -9.62 -10.05 -0.40
N PHE A 152 -9.23 -9.17 0.52
CA PHE A 152 -9.89 -7.87 0.65
C PHE A 152 -9.40 -6.91 -0.41
N SER A 153 -10.32 -6.41 -1.22
CA SER A 153 -9.96 -5.56 -2.37
C SER A 153 -9.36 -4.22 -1.95
N GLN A 154 -9.82 -3.63 -0.84
CA GLN A 154 -9.29 -2.35 -0.36
C GLN A 154 -7.80 -2.41 0.02
N SER A 155 -7.35 -3.50 0.65
CA SER A 155 -5.95 -3.67 1.06
C SER A 155 -4.99 -3.83 -0.13
N GLN A 156 -5.50 -4.21 -1.31
CA GLN A 156 -4.69 -4.29 -2.52
C GLN A 156 -4.16 -2.90 -2.95
N GLY A 157 -4.95 -1.84 -2.77
CA GLY A 157 -4.49 -0.48 -3.08
C GLY A 157 -3.29 -0.06 -2.21
N TRP A 158 -3.27 -0.45 -0.94
CA TRP A 158 -2.11 -0.22 -0.06
C TRP A 158 -0.90 -1.06 -0.49
N LEU A 159 -1.13 -2.30 -0.93
CA LEU A 159 -0.05 -3.16 -1.42
C LEU A 159 0.56 -2.60 -2.71
N ILE A 160 -0.26 -2.17 -3.67
CA ILE A 160 0.19 -1.49 -4.91
C ILE A 160 1.08 -0.29 -4.56
N LEU A 161 0.62 0.57 -3.63
CA LEU A 161 1.38 1.74 -3.20
C LEU A 161 2.71 1.34 -2.56
N ALA A 162 2.71 0.35 -1.66
CA ALA A 162 3.91 -0.10 -0.96
C ALA A 162 4.97 -0.65 -1.93
N GLU A 163 4.58 -1.51 -2.89
CA GLU A 163 5.48 -2.02 -3.91
C GLU A 163 6.06 -0.90 -4.79
N ALA A 164 5.21 0.04 -5.21
CA ALA A 164 5.64 1.18 -6.01
C ALA A 164 6.61 2.09 -5.23
N LEU A 165 6.39 2.31 -3.92
CA LEU A 165 7.29 3.06 -3.06
C LEU A 165 8.67 2.39 -2.92
N ARG A 166 8.74 1.07 -3.05
CA ARG A 166 9.99 0.31 -3.10
C ARG A 166 10.62 0.24 -4.50
N GLY A 167 9.93 0.75 -5.52
CA GLY A 167 10.40 0.71 -6.91
C GLY A 167 10.14 -0.61 -7.62
N HIS A 168 9.27 -1.47 -7.09
CA HIS A 168 8.90 -2.76 -7.66
C HIS A 168 7.74 -2.60 -8.66
N GLY A 169 7.98 -1.95 -9.78
CA GLY A 169 6.96 -1.56 -10.75
C GLY A 169 6.21 -2.74 -11.38
N GLU A 170 6.91 -3.84 -11.69
CA GLU A 170 6.28 -5.07 -12.20
C GLU A 170 5.28 -5.64 -11.20
N ARG A 171 5.65 -5.73 -9.92
CA ARG A 171 4.76 -6.28 -8.88
C ARG A 171 3.58 -5.36 -8.60
N ALA A 172 3.83 -4.04 -8.51
CA ALA A 172 2.76 -3.05 -8.31
C ALA A 172 1.69 -3.16 -9.41
N PHE A 173 2.12 -3.25 -10.68
CA PHE A 173 1.21 -3.41 -11.80
C PHE A 173 0.53 -4.79 -11.83
N THR A 174 1.24 -5.85 -11.46
CA THR A 174 0.66 -7.20 -11.32
C THR A 174 -0.49 -7.20 -10.32
N TYR A 175 -0.30 -6.67 -9.12
CA TYR A 175 -1.36 -6.56 -8.11
C TYR A 175 -2.54 -5.70 -8.57
N PHE A 176 -2.27 -4.63 -9.32
CA PHE A 176 -3.34 -3.84 -9.93
C PHE A 176 -4.18 -4.67 -10.90
N MET A 177 -3.55 -5.43 -11.80
CA MET A 177 -4.24 -6.28 -12.79
C MET A 177 -5.01 -7.43 -12.14
N GLU A 178 -4.42 -8.08 -11.15
CA GLU A 178 -5.04 -9.18 -10.40
C GLU A 178 -6.27 -8.73 -9.59
N ASN A 179 -6.30 -7.49 -9.10
CA ASN A 179 -7.43 -6.92 -8.37
C ASN A 179 -8.44 -6.20 -9.28
N SER A 180 -8.07 -5.86 -10.52
CA SER A 180 -8.92 -5.08 -11.42
C SER A 180 -10.10 -5.88 -11.95
N PRO A 181 -11.37 -5.46 -11.72
CA PRO A 181 -12.54 -6.14 -12.27
C PRO A 181 -12.53 -6.24 -13.79
N ALA A 182 -12.11 -5.18 -14.48
CA ALA A 182 -12.02 -5.13 -15.94
C ALA A 182 -10.98 -6.12 -16.48
N ALA A 183 -9.80 -6.22 -15.85
CA ALA A 183 -8.75 -7.16 -16.24
C ALA A 183 -9.13 -8.63 -15.99
N GLN A 184 -10.08 -8.88 -15.11
CA GLN A 184 -10.56 -10.22 -14.74
C GLN A 184 -11.88 -10.61 -15.43
N ASN A 185 -12.31 -9.85 -16.45
CA ASN A 185 -13.59 -10.10 -17.12
C ASN A 185 -13.63 -11.44 -17.89
N ASP A 186 -12.50 -11.94 -18.34
CA ASP A 186 -12.39 -13.27 -18.98
C ASP A 186 -12.73 -14.43 -18.02
N CYS A 187 -12.75 -14.15 -16.72
CA CYS A 187 -13.12 -15.11 -15.67
C CYS A 187 -14.48 -14.76 -15.03
N ALA A 188 -15.39 -14.09 -15.74
CA ALA A 188 -16.65 -13.58 -15.20
C ALA A 188 -17.52 -14.65 -14.51
N GLU A 189 -17.54 -15.91 -15.01
CA GLU A 189 -18.28 -17.03 -14.40
C GLU A 189 -17.71 -17.42 -13.02
N ILE A 190 -16.41 -17.22 -12.80
CA ILE A 190 -15.75 -17.46 -11.51
C ILE A 190 -15.91 -16.24 -10.62
N ARG A 191 -15.57 -15.08 -11.15
CA ARG A 191 -15.55 -13.80 -10.40
C ARG A 191 -16.94 -13.38 -9.94
N ARG A 192 -17.96 -13.56 -10.77
CA ARG A 192 -19.35 -13.14 -10.53
C ARG A 192 -19.42 -11.68 -10.09
N LEU A 193 -18.68 -10.82 -10.81
CA LEU A 193 -18.49 -9.41 -10.53
C LEU A 193 -18.64 -8.64 -11.83
N GLU A 194 -19.31 -7.50 -11.78
CA GLU A 194 -19.38 -6.58 -12.92
C GLU A 194 -17.98 -6.03 -13.24
N PRO A 195 -17.61 -5.88 -14.54
CA PRO A 195 -16.26 -5.48 -14.94
C PRO A 195 -15.90 -4.03 -14.61
N TYR A 196 -16.78 -3.28 -14.00
CA TYR A 196 -16.65 -1.86 -13.67
C TYR A 196 -16.89 -1.55 -12.18
N CYS A 197 -17.01 -2.56 -11.31
CA CYS A 197 -17.12 -2.33 -9.87
C CYS A 197 -16.21 -3.26 -9.07
N TYR A 198 -15.79 -2.80 -7.91
CA TYR A 198 -15.10 -3.63 -6.94
C TYR A 198 -16.08 -4.30 -5.98
N GLY A 199 -15.81 -5.56 -5.63
CA GLY A 199 -16.41 -6.20 -4.47
C GLY A 199 -15.59 -5.88 -3.20
N GLN A 200 -16.19 -6.06 -2.04
CA GLN A 200 -15.49 -5.90 -0.76
C GLN A 200 -14.37 -6.92 -0.62
N PHE A 201 -14.68 -8.19 -0.94
CA PHE A 201 -13.69 -9.27 -0.90
C PHE A 201 -13.92 -10.30 -2.00
N THR A 202 -12.87 -11.03 -2.30
CA THR A 202 -12.88 -12.21 -3.16
C THR A 202 -12.49 -13.43 -2.32
N GLU A 203 -13.10 -14.61 -2.58
CA GLU A 203 -12.73 -15.83 -1.89
C GLU A 203 -11.28 -16.22 -2.22
N GLY A 204 -10.47 -16.46 -1.18
CA GLY A 204 -9.07 -16.80 -1.25
C GLY A 204 -8.81 -18.29 -1.55
N LYS A 205 -7.53 -18.64 -1.65
CA LYS A 205 -7.06 -19.99 -2.07
C LYS A 205 -7.54 -21.14 -1.18
N ALA A 206 -7.92 -20.88 0.07
CA ALA A 206 -8.43 -21.89 0.98
C ALA A 206 -9.94 -22.18 0.78
N SER A 207 -10.66 -21.37 0.00
CA SER A 207 -12.07 -21.63 -0.32
C SER A 207 -12.23 -22.54 -1.52
N LYS A 208 -13.26 -23.41 -1.46
CA LYS A 208 -13.72 -24.18 -2.63
C LYS A 208 -14.28 -23.34 -3.77
N HIS A 209 -14.56 -22.07 -3.51
CA HIS A 209 -15.04 -21.11 -4.50
C HIS A 209 -14.00 -20.02 -4.78
N PHE A 210 -12.71 -20.37 -4.74
CA PHE A 210 -11.60 -19.46 -5.00
C PHE A 210 -11.83 -18.57 -6.22
N GLY A 211 -11.71 -17.27 -6.03
CA GLY A 211 -11.91 -16.26 -7.06
C GLY A 211 -13.29 -15.62 -7.09
N ARG A 212 -14.31 -16.16 -6.39
CA ARG A 212 -15.65 -15.59 -6.35
C ARG A 212 -15.65 -14.31 -5.52
N SER A 213 -16.13 -13.20 -6.10
CA SER A 213 -16.27 -11.91 -5.44
C SER A 213 -17.61 -11.73 -4.73
N HIS A 214 -17.62 -10.91 -3.70
CA HIS A 214 -18.79 -10.68 -2.85
C HIS A 214 -18.93 -9.21 -2.44
N VAL A 215 -20.17 -8.84 -2.06
CA VAL A 215 -20.51 -7.52 -1.54
C VAL A 215 -20.09 -6.44 -2.53
N HIS A 216 -20.65 -6.51 -3.71
CA HIS A 216 -20.38 -5.58 -4.82
C HIS A 216 -20.79 -4.17 -4.44
N TRP A 217 -20.07 -3.16 -4.94
CA TRP A 217 -20.29 -1.73 -4.71
C TRP A 217 -20.04 -1.22 -3.28
N LEU A 218 -20.06 -2.08 -2.30
CA LEU A 218 -19.94 -1.71 -0.88
C LEU A 218 -18.49 -1.85 -0.41
N THR A 219 -17.61 -0.98 -0.88
CA THR A 219 -16.18 -1.01 -0.55
C THR A 219 -15.49 0.33 -0.83
N GLY A 220 -14.47 0.66 -0.05
CA GLY A 220 -13.58 1.79 -0.31
C GLY A 220 -12.44 1.48 -1.29
N THR A 221 -12.48 0.35 -1.99
CA THR A 221 -11.38 -0.13 -2.85
C THR A 221 -11.02 0.84 -3.96
N ALA A 222 -12.00 1.44 -4.63
CA ALA A 222 -11.75 2.34 -5.76
C ALA A 222 -10.82 3.49 -5.37
N SER A 223 -11.01 4.08 -4.18
CA SER A 223 -10.16 5.18 -3.70
C SER A 223 -8.74 4.72 -3.37
N THR A 224 -8.58 3.57 -2.68
CA THR A 224 -7.24 3.08 -2.32
C THR A 224 -6.46 2.60 -3.54
N VAL A 225 -7.12 1.95 -4.50
CA VAL A 225 -6.49 1.54 -5.76
C VAL A 225 -6.14 2.76 -6.61
N MET A 226 -7.00 3.80 -6.66
CA MET A 226 -6.68 5.04 -7.36
C MET A 226 -5.42 5.70 -6.77
N VAL A 227 -5.29 5.77 -5.44
CA VAL A 227 -4.07 6.27 -4.79
C VAL A 227 -2.87 5.38 -5.15
N GLY A 228 -3.01 4.05 -5.06
CA GLY A 228 -1.95 3.11 -5.46
C GLY A 228 -1.50 3.29 -6.91
N CYS A 229 -2.42 3.57 -7.83
CA CYS A 229 -2.09 3.83 -9.23
C CYS A 229 -1.47 5.22 -9.44
N VAL A 230 -2.12 6.27 -8.94
CA VAL A 230 -1.71 7.66 -9.23
C VAL A 230 -0.44 8.03 -8.47
N GLU A 231 -0.39 7.78 -7.17
CA GLU A 231 0.77 8.13 -6.33
C GLU A 231 1.84 7.04 -6.33
N GLY A 232 1.44 5.78 -6.57
CA GLY A 232 2.35 4.65 -6.67
C GLY A 232 2.86 4.45 -8.10
N ILE A 233 2.07 3.78 -8.96
CA ILE A 233 2.53 3.35 -10.30
C ILE A 233 2.92 4.56 -11.16
N LEU A 234 2.03 5.57 -11.30
CA LEU A 234 2.33 6.78 -12.06
C LEU A 234 3.24 7.75 -11.31
N GLY A 235 3.39 7.57 -9.99
CA GLY A 235 4.35 8.29 -9.16
C GLY A 235 4.05 9.78 -8.98
N MET A 236 2.81 10.21 -9.19
CA MET A 236 2.42 11.62 -9.05
C MET A 236 2.05 11.92 -7.59
N ARG A 237 2.98 12.50 -6.83
CA ARG A 237 2.83 12.77 -5.40
C ARG A 237 2.82 14.27 -5.14
N PRO A 238 1.63 14.86 -4.88
CA PRO A 238 1.52 16.26 -4.51
C PRO A 238 2.02 16.49 -3.08
N ASP A 239 2.62 17.62 -2.85
CA ASP A 239 2.91 18.15 -1.50
C ASP A 239 2.45 19.60 -1.37
N LEU A 240 2.84 20.33 -0.31
CA LEU A 240 2.38 21.70 -0.08
C LEU A 240 2.89 22.71 -1.12
N GLU A 241 4.05 22.47 -1.71
CA GLU A 241 4.75 23.42 -2.56
C GLU A 241 4.89 23.02 -4.03
N GLY A 242 4.45 21.78 -4.38
CA GLY A 242 4.57 21.32 -5.74
C GLY A 242 4.15 19.86 -5.99
N LEU A 243 4.79 19.24 -6.96
CA LEU A 243 4.49 17.88 -7.42
C LEU A 243 5.80 17.10 -7.60
N ARG A 244 5.93 15.99 -6.90
CA ARG A 244 6.98 15.00 -7.12
C ARG A 244 6.54 13.97 -8.15
N LEU A 245 7.43 13.64 -9.10
CA LEU A 245 7.23 12.60 -10.11
C LEU A 245 8.20 11.46 -9.89
N SER A 246 7.68 10.28 -9.54
CA SER A 246 8.47 9.11 -9.19
C SER A 246 7.77 7.82 -9.65
N PRO A 247 7.63 7.61 -10.96
CA PRO A 247 6.95 6.44 -11.51
C PRO A 247 7.59 5.13 -11.07
N SER A 248 6.74 4.11 -10.89
CA SER A 248 7.16 2.74 -10.65
C SER A 248 6.31 1.82 -11.53
N VAL A 249 6.85 1.45 -12.68
CA VAL A 249 6.12 0.89 -13.83
C VAL A 249 6.76 -0.42 -14.33
N PRO A 250 6.02 -1.24 -15.10
CA PRO A 250 6.61 -2.38 -15.78
C PRO A 250 7.76 -1.97 -16.73
N LYS A 251 8.81 -2.79 -16.80
CA LYS A 251 9.94 -2.59 -17.72
C LYS A 251 9.51 -2.49 -19.19
N SER A 252 8.41 -3.14 -19.53
CA SER A 252 7.83 -3.12 -20.87
C SER A 252 7.22 -1.79 -21.28
N TRP A 253 6.94 -0.91 -20.32
CA TRP A 253 6.42 0.45 -20.59
C TRP A 253 7.59 1.34 -20.98
N LYS A 254 7.84 1.45 -22.28
CA LYS A 254 8.97 2.23 -22.84
C LYS A 254 8.64 3.72 -22.94
N HIS A 255 7.37 4.04 -23.12
CA HIS A 255 6.85 5.38 -23.21
C HIS A 255 5.37 5.39 -22.79
N PHE A 256 4.96 6.44 -22.09
CA PHE A 256 3.55 6.75 -21.82
C PHE A 256 3.36 8.23 -21.51
N GLU A 257 2.13 8.70 -21.65
CA GLU A 257 1.76 10.09 -21.44
C GLU A 257 0.68 10.21 -20.36
N ILE A 258 0.71 11.31 -19.62
CA ILE A 258 -0.27 11.64 -18.60
C ILE A 258 -0.75 13.07 -18.81
N GLU A 259 -2.07 13.22 -18.98
CA GLU A 259 -2.73 14.52 -18.92
C GLU A 259 -3.23 14.78 -17.50
N LYS A 260 -2.81 15.87 -16.88
CA LYS A 260 -3.17 16.21 -15.50
C LYS A 260 -3.49 17.67 -15.32
N VAL A 261 -4.58 17.95 -14.61
CA VAL A 261 -4.81 19.27 -14.03
C VAL A 261 -4.29 19.25 -12.60
N PHE A 262 -3.28 20.06 -12.31
CA PHE A 262 -2.71 20.22 -10.98
C PHE A 262 -2.82 21.68 -10.54
N ARG A 263 -3.60 21.96 -9.49
CA ARG A 263 -3.87 23.31 -8.96
C ARG A 263 -4.29 24.32 -10.03
N GLY A 264 -5.18 23.89 -10.95
CA GLY A 264 -5.67 24.73 -12.03
C GLY A 264 -4.73 24.87 -13.23
N LYS A 265 -3.52 24.30 -13.18
CA LYS A 265 -2.57 24.29 -14.29
C LYS A 265 -2.66 22.97 -15.07
N GLN A 266 -2.55 23.03 -16.39
CA GLN A 266 -2.51 21.86 -17.25
C GLN A 266 -1.07 21.33 -17.35
N LEU A 267 -0.86 20.05 -17.13
CA LEU A 267 0.39 19.36 -17.32
C LEU A 267 0.19 18.25 -18.35
N HIS A 268 1.00 18.27 -19.40
CA HIS A 268 1.23 17.15 -20.31
C HIS A 268 2.57 16.52 -19.93
N ILE A 269 2.53 15.30 -19.41
CA ILE A 269 3.71 14.61 -18.87
C ILE A 269 4.03 13.44 -19.78
N SER A 270 5.17 13.49 -20.45
CA SER A 270 5.73 12.41 -21.24
C SER A 270 6.78 11.67 -20.40
N VAL A 271 6.61 10.37 -20.24
CA VAL A 271 7.54 9.52 -19.49
C VAL A 271 8.26 8.60 -20.47
N GLU A 272 9.59 8.73 -20.51
CA GLU A 272 10.49 7.96 -21.36
C GLU A 272 11.25 6.92 -20.53
N ASN A 273 11.21 5.66 -20.95
CA ASN A 273 11.91 4.54 -20.30
C ASN A 273 12.80 3.76 -21.28
N PRO A 274 13.83 4.40 -21.85
CA PRO A 274 14.68 3.75 -22.85
C PRO A 274 15.55 2.63 -22.27
N ASN A 275 15.76 2.62 -20.96
CA ASN A 275 16.60 1.64 -20.27
C ASN A 275 15.81 0.52 -19.59
N GLU A 276 14.50 0.43 -19.83
CA GLU A 276 13.62 -0.64 -19.30
C GLU A 276 13.72 -0.75 -17.76
N LYS A 277 13.73 0.39 -17.07
CA LYS A 277 13.76 0.43 -15.60
C LYS A 277 12.35 0.28 -15.01
N GLU A 278 12.27 -0.26 -13.82
CA GLU A 278 11.00 -0.29 -13.06
C GLU A 278 10.73 1.04 -12.35
N SER A 279 11.77 1.79 -11.99
CA SER A 279 11.61 3.02 -11.21
C SER A 279 12.82 3.94 -11.34
N GLY A 280 12.71 5.11 -10.76
CA GLY A 280 13.77 6.12 -10.70
C GLY A 280 13.43 7.35 -11.51
N CYS A 281 14.37 8.29 -11.55
CA CYS A 281 14.33 9.48 -12.40
C CYS A 281 15.77 9.87 -12.76
N CYS A 282 16.11 9.74 -14.04
CA CYS A 282 17.39 10.17 -14.56
C CYS A 282 17.38 11.66 -14.90
N SER A 283 16.24 12.17 -15.37
CA SER A 283 16.08 13.59 -15.68
C SER A 283 14.61 14.00 -15.67
N LEU A 284 14.37 15.25 -15.28
CA LEU A 284 13.08 15.92 -15.36
C LEU A 284 13.26 17.26 -16.05
N VAL A 285 12.48 17.51 -17.09
CA VAL A 285 12.48 18.76 -17.87
C VAL A 285 11.09 19.37 -17.82
N LEU A 286 10.97 20.61 -17.37
CA LEU A 286 9.74 21.39 -17.37
C LEU A 286 9.87 22.56 -18.37
N ASN A 287 8.99 22.62 -19.36
CA ASN A 287 8.96 23.70 -20.37
C ASN A 287 10.32 23.98 -21.03
N GLY A 288 11.10 22.91 -21.31
CA GLY A 288 12.44 22.98 -21.87
C GLY A 288 13.56 23.25 -20.85
N GLN A 289 13.25 23.49 -19.59
CA GLN A 289 14.24 23.69 -18.53
C GLN A 289 14.45 22.41 -17.73
N LYS A 290 15.69 21.94 -17.62
CA LYS A 290 16.05 20.78 -16.77
C LYS A 290 15.98 21.19 -15.29
N LEU A 291 15.26 20.38 -14.50
CA LEU A 291 15.19 20.54 -13.04
C LEU A 291 16.31 19.75 -12.33
N ALA A 292 16.58 20.12 -11.08
CA ALA A 292 17.67 19.55 -10.29
C ALA A 292 17.39 18.10 -9.85
N ASP A 293 16.09 17.80 -9.58
CA ASP A 293 15.62 16.50 -9.14
C ASP A 293 14.27 16.15 -9.80
N ASN A 294 13.55 15.19 -9.25
CA ASN A 294 12.24 14.75 -9.73
C ASN A 294 11.05 15.55 -9.15
N TYR A 295 11.27 16.83 -8.81
CA TYR A 295 10.29 17.68 -8.19
C TYR A 295 9.98 18.93 -9.04
N ILE A 296 8.71 19.23 -9.22
CA ILE A 296 8.19 20.41 -9.91
C ILE A 296 7.66 21.39 -8.86
N PRO A 297 8.37 22.47 -8.53
CA PRO A 297 7.87 23.54 -7.68
C PRO A 297 6.64 24.23 -8.33
N GLU A 298 5.59 24.50 -7.54
CA GLU A 298 4.38 25.14 -8.05
C GLU A 298 4.63 26.49 -8.70
N ASN A 299 5.57 27.28 -8.16
CA ASN A 299 5.91 28.60 -8.67
C ASN A 299 6.57 28.61 -10.05
N LEU A 300 6.99 27.46 -10.58
CA LEU A 300 7.51 27.31 -11.95
C LEU A 300 6.42 26.93 -12.95
N LEU A 301 5.20 26.61 -12.48
CA LEU A 301 4.11 26.18 -13.33
C LEU A 301 3.47 27.38 -14.06
N GLN A 302 3.30 27.22 -15.36
CA GLN A 302 2.51 28.06 -16.26
C GLN A 302 1.08 27.52 -16.38
N ASP A 303 0.19 28.18 -17.14
CA ASP A 303 -1.17 27.68 -17.38
C ASP A 303 -1.16 26.33 -18.14
N LYS A 304 -0.21 26.15 -19.08
CA LYS A 304 0.06 24.89 -19.78
C LYS A 304 1.54 24.55 -19.66
N ASN A 305 1.82 23.29 -19.38
CA ASN A 305 3.17 22.83 -19.09
C ASN A 305 3.47 21.53 -19.86
N GLU A 306 4.63 21.51 -20.48
CA GLU A 306 5.24 20.32 -21.07
C GLU A 306 6.26 19.76 -20.10
N VAL A 307 6.09 18.50 -19.71
CA VAL A 307 6.97 17.81 -18.76
C VAL A 307 7.52 16.56 -19.41
N ILE A 308 8.84 16.42 -19.42
CA ILE A 308 9.52 15.22 -19.91
C ILE A 308 10.29 14.61 -18.75
N LEU A 309 9.90 13.38 -18.37
CA LEU A 309 10.59 12.59 -17.37
C LEU A 309 11.27 11.38 -18.03
N THR A 310 12.53 11.16 -17.70
CA THR A 310 13.29 9.98 -18.16
C THR A 310 13.63 9.10 -16.96
N LEU A 311 13.29 7.78 -17.04
CA LEU A 311 13.63 6.75 -16.07
C LEU A 311 15.04 6.19 -16.25
#